data_a7e638a3450b4e026897305d1cf787ee
#
_entry.id   a7e638a3450b4e026897305d1cf787ee
#
_cell.length_a   1.000
_cell.length_b   1.000
_cell.length_c   1.000
_cell.angle_alpha   90.00
_cell.angle_beta   90.00
_cell.angle_gamma   90.00
#
_symmetry.space_group_name_H-M   'P 1'
#
loop_
_entity.id
_entity.type
_entity.pdbx_description
1 polymer ?
#
loop_
_entity_poly.entity_id
_entity_poly.type
_entity_poly.pdbx_seq_one_letter_code
_entity_poly.pdbx_strand_id
1 'polypeptide(L)'
;MEKSERSLFVHIIPDCVSRQRPAAVLRKGNHKGTEVTELALLTFYGHSLWYNATRLFAALYLIHLLLKEVVSVRALLLFLAHREGFKNFVFRFKVFQNAAWRFVAGETLDDAIRAVREANRLRIRGTLDLLGENTYSRGDALNATQEVVTMFDRIHAEKVDCNVSVKLTQLGLDLDTDFCRANLLSIVSRARGYGSFVRVDMEDSHYTQRTLDVVLAVHGENSNVGTVLQSCLYRTEPDVTALLKAGVTIRLCKGAYLEPESVAFKKKSDTDANFIRITKQLLESGLYHAIATHDEAIIETTREFATTRKISKDRFEFQMLYGVRRDLQQKLAEDGYNVRIYIPYGKRWYPYFMRRLAERPANLFFVLRNFFRG
;
A
#
# COMPACT_ATOMS: atom_id res chain seq x y z
N MET A 1 24.19 -30.61 7.21
CA MET A 1 25.28 -30.38 6.21
C MET A 1 25.32 -28.92 5.93
N GLU A 2 26.16 -28.27 6.68
CA GLU A 2 26.56 -26.88 6.69
C GLU A 2 27.64 -26.63 5.63
N LYS A 3 27.72 -25.35 5.20
CA LYS A 3 28.78 -24.75 4.36
C LYS A 3 28.48 -24.65 2.88
N SER A 4 28.26 -23.44 2.51
CA SER A 4 28.91 -22.64 1.46
C SER A 4 27.92 -21.62 0.89
N GLU A 5 28.07 -20.38 1.33
CA GLU A 5 27.85 -19.15 0.56
C GLU A 5 28.14 -17.94 1.44
N ARG A 6 29.42 -17.87 1.86
CA ARG A 6 30.06 -16.62 2.26
C ARG A 6 31.29 -16.48 1.39
N SER A 7 31.24 -15.65 0.38
CA SER A 7 32.37 -14.98 -0.28
C SER A 7 31.94 -14.50 -1.66
N LEU A 8 31.48 -13.29 -1.78
CA LEU A 8 31.59 -12.48 -3.02
C LEU A 8 31.20 -11.02 -2.78
N PHE A 9 31.87 -10.36 -1.85
CA PHE A 9 31.83 -8.88 -1.77
C PHE A 9 33.08 -8.37 -1.07
N VAL A 10 34.24 -8.64 -1.61
CA VAL A 10 35.49 -7.88 -1.40
C VAL A 10 36.35 -8.15 -2.62
N HIS A 11 36.58 -7.15 -3.43
CA HIS A 11 37.60 -6.90 -4.44
C HIS A 11 36.96 -6.28 -5.68
N ILE A 12 37.00 -4.99 -5.71
CA ILE A 12 37.24 -4.13 -6.88
C ILE A 12 37.31 -2.68 -6.33
N ILE A 13 38.47 -2.31 -5.83
CA ILE A 13 38.98 -0.96 -5.88
C ILE A 13 40.43 -1.09 -6.38
N PRO A 14 40.73 -0.71 -7.58
CA PRO A 14 42.11 -0.57 -7.99
C PRO A 14 42.68 0.74 -7.46
N ASP A 15 43.76 0.64 -6.70
CA ASP A 15 44.73 1.69 -6.45
C ASP A 15 45.08 2.44 -7.73
N CYS A 16 44.80 3.72 -7.74
CA CYS A 16 45.37 4.68 -8.70
C CYS A 16 45.46 6.08 -8.15
N VAL A 17 46.14 6.26 -7.02
CA VAL A 17 46.67 7.55 -6.58
C VAL A 17 48.04 7.32 -5.97
N SER A 18 49.07 7.26 -6.79
CA SER A 18 50.41 7.65 -6.39
C SER A 18 51.28 7.96 -7.59
N ARG A 19 51.86 9.13 -7.52
CA ARG A 19 53.00 9.65 -8.33
C ARG A 19 52.66 10.34 -9.64
N GLN A 20 52.64 11.68 -9.58
CA GLN A 20 53.64 12.48 -10.30
C GLN A 20 53.57 13.93 -9.85
N ARG A 21 54.60 14.41 -9.14
CA ARG A 21 54.90 15.84 -9.00
C ARG A 21 55.66 16.23 -10.25
N PRO A 22 55.37 17.33 -10.94
CA PRO A 22 56.28 17.94 -11.85
C PRO A 22 57.19 18.91 -11.11
N ALA A 23 58.48 18.73 -11.29
CA ALA A 23 59.56 19.61 -10.85
C ALA A 23 59.45 20.97 -11.51
N ALA A 24 59.60 22.03 -10.72
CA ALA A 24 59.76 23.37 -11.18
C ALA A 24 61.16 23.53 -11.85
N VAL A 25 61.18 23.96 -13.09
CA VAL A 25 62.39 24.49 -13.74
C VAL A 25 62.12 25.96 -14.05
N LEU A 26 62.71 26.83 -13.25
CA LEU A 26 62.83 28.25 -13.52
C LEU A 26 63.85 28.46 -14.65
N ARG A 27 63.42 29.03 -15.79
CA ARG A 27 64.29 29.74 -16.70
C ARG A 27 63.67 31.05 -17.16
N LYS A 28 64.39 32.13 -16.84
CA LYS A 28 64.12 33.49 -17.30
C LYS A 28 64.21 33.58 -18.83
N GLY A 29 63.30 34.30 -19.45
CA GLY A 29 63.43 34.72 -20.85
C GLY A 29 62.21 35.59 -21.20
N ASN A 30 62.51 36.85 -21.53
CA ASN A 30 61.64 37.95 -21.90
C ASN A 30 60.80 37.73 -23.18
N HIS A 31 59.71 38.41 -23.24
CA HIS A 31 58.88 38.91 -24.36
C HIS A 31 57.67 38.10 -24.80
N LYS A 32 56.54 38.86 -24.77
CA LYS A 32 55.22 38.71 -25.38
C LYS A 32 54.17 38.06 -24.50
N GLY A 33 53.60 38.89 -23.61
CA GLY A 33 52.31 38.60 -22.98
C GLY A 33 51.19 38.86 -23.97
N THR A 34 50.51 37.82 -24.41
CA THR A 34 49.08 37.79 -24.83
C THR A 34 48.60 36.37 -25.17
N GLU A 35 49.49 35.42 -25.56
CA GLU A 35 49.06 34.08 -25.91
C GLU A 35 48.98 33.09 -24.73
N VAL A 36 49.62 33.38 -23.61
CA VAL A 36 49.66 32.45 -22.44
C VAL A 36 48.40 32.52 -21.60
N THR A 37 47.67 33.65 -21.70
CA THR A 37 46.40 33.87 -20.94
C THR A 37 45.22 33.14 -21.58
N GLU A 38 45.18 32.98 -22.90
CA GLU A 38 44.09 32.23 -23.56
C GLU A 38 44.23 30.72 -23.41
N LEU A 39 45.43 30.15 -23.42
CA LEU A 39 45.64 28.72 -23.21
C LEU A 39 45.38 28.31 -21.74
N ALA A 40 45.69 29.17 -20.78
CA ALA A 40 45.43 28.92 -19.36
C ALA A 40 43.92 29.01 -19.04
N LEU A 41 43.19 29.91 -19.69
CA LEU A 41 41.73 30.02 -19.59
C LEU A 41 41.02 28.85 -20.25
N LEU A 42 41.45 28.42 -21.44
CA LEU A 42 40.88 27.22 -22.11
C LEU A 42 41.11 25.92 -21.35
N THR A 43 42.25 25.72 -20.67
CA THR A 43 42.49 24.58 -19.81
C THR A 43 41.69 24.64 -18.49
N PHE A 44 41.52 25.82 -17.91
CA PHE A 44 40.71 26.00 -16.71
C PHE A 44 39.22 25.83 -16.97
N TYR A 45 38.69 26.35 -18.08
CA TYR A 45 37.31 26.11 -18.53
C TYR A 45 37.09 24.68 -18.99
N GLY A 46 38.04 24.05 -19.64
CA GLY A 46 38.00 22.64 -20.03
C GLY A 46 37.91 21.71 -18.83
N HIS A 47 38.68 21.95 -17.75
CA HIS A 47 38.62 21.14 -16.53
C HIS A 47 37.32 21.36 -15.76
N SER A 48 36.76 22.53 -15.70
CA SER A 48 35.49 22.83 -15.06
C SER A 48 34.29 22.22 -15.81
N LEU A 49 34.31 22.30 -17.12
CA LEU A 49 33.30 21.68 -18.00
C LEU A 49 33.38 20.12 -17.93
N TRP A 50 34.56 19.55 -17.92
CA TRP A 50 34.76 18.10 -17.78
C TRP A 50 34.35 17.61 -16.39
N TYR A 51 34.67 18.34 -15.32
CA TYR A 51 34.27 18.01 -13.96
C TYR A 51 32.76 18.11 -13.74
N ASN A 52 32.10 19.07 -14.37
CA ASN A 52 30.64 19.18 -14.33
C ASN A 52 29.95 18.17 -15.23
N ALA A 53 30.54 17.83 -16.40
CA ALA A 53 30.03 16.78 -17.28
C ALA A 53 30.14 15.38 -16.61
N THR A 54 31.25 15.06 -15.95
CA THR A 54 31.39 13.79 -15.22
C THR A 54 30.45 13.67 -14.03
N ARG A 55 30.18 14.75 -13.31
CA ARG A 55 29.14 14.79 -12.25
C ARG A 55 27.75 14.62 -12.82
N LEU A 56 27.45 15.26 -13.94
CA LEU A 56 26.16 15.12 -14.62
C LEU A 56 25.99 13.69 -15.17
N PHE A 57 27.04 13.10 -15.76
CA PHE A 57 27.02 11.71 -16.21
C PHE A 57 26.91 10.73 -15.04
N ALA A 58 27.60 10.95 -13.93
CA ALA A 58 27.46 10.15 -12.72
C ALA A 58 26.07 10.29 -12.12
N ALA A 59 25.49 11.50 -12.08
CA ALA A 59 24.13 11.71 -11.62
C ALA A 59 23.09 11.09 -12.57
N LEU A 60 23.27 11.19 -13.89
CA LEU A 60 22.41 10.54 -14.88
C LEU A 60 22.55 9.03 -14.87
N TYR A 61 23.76 8.49 -14.62
CA TYR A 61 24.00 7.08 -14.47
C TYR A 61 23.39 6.55 -13.15
N LEU A 62 23.50 7.30 -12.04
CA LEU A 62 22.79 7.00 -10.78
C LEU A 62 21.27 7.06 -10.96
N ILE A 63 20.78 8.07 -11.69
CA ILE A 63 19.35 8.17 -12.03
C ILE A 63 18.92 7.02 -12.95
N HIS A 64 19.77 6.61 -13.91
CA HIS A 64 19.49 5.45 -14.76
C HIS A 64 19.54 4.13 -13.99
N LEU A 65 20.48 3.99 -13.06
CA LEU A 65 20.50 2.86 -12.10
C LEU A 65 19.26 2.91 -11.18
N LEU A 66 18.88 4.06 -10.65
CA LEU A 66 17.67 4.25 -9.86
C LEU A 66 16.38 4.00 -10.67
N LEU A 67 16.35 4.34 -11.95
CA LEU A 67 15.21 4.09 -12.84
C LEU A 67 15.12 2.63 -13.32
N LYS A 68 16.24 1.93 -13.50
CA LYS A 68 16.26 0.46 -13.69
C LYS A 68 15.85 -0.30 -12.41
N GLU A 69 16.00 0.32 -11.25
CA GLU A 69 15.74 -0.23 -9.93
C GLU A 69 14.45 0.30 -9.25
N VAL A 70 13.41 0.65 -9.98
CA VAL A 70 12.08 0.88 -9.37
C VAL A 70 11.64 -0.35 -8.55
N VAL A 71 12.09 -1.54 -8.94
CA VAL A 71 12.00 -2.77 -8.13
C VAL A 71 12.82 -2.64 -6.84
N SER A 72 13.99 -2.02 -6.88
CA SER A 72 14.91 -1.87 -5.75
C SER A 72 14.39 -0.87 -4.69
N VAL A 73 13.84 0.28 -5.08
CA VAL A 73 13.30 1.26 -4.11
C VAL A 73 12.10 0.70 -3.38
N ARG A 74 11.21 0.00 -4.09
CA ARG A 74 10.07 -0.68 -3.47
C ARG A 74 10.53 -1.77 -2.49
N ALA A 75 11.45 -2.62 -2.92
CA ALA A 75 12.02 -3.68 -2.08
C ALA A 75 12.75 -3.11 -0.85
N LEU A 76 13.52 -2.03 -1.02
CA LEU A 76 14.19 -1.33 0.07
C LEU A 76 13.19 -0.77 1.09
N LEU A 77 12.13 -0.09 0.63
CA LEU A 77 11.10 0.46 1.52
C LEU A 77 10.37 -0.65 2.27
N LEU A 78 10.06 -1.78 1.61
CA LEU A 78 9.44 -2.93 2.25
C LEU A 78 10.39 -3.61 3.25
N PHE A 79 11.68 -3.71 2.95
CA PHE A 79 12.69 -4.20 3.89
C PHE A 79 12.80 -3.28 5.12
N LEU A 80 12.82 -1.97 4.92
CA LEU A 80 12.88 -0.98 5.98
C LEU A 80 11.60 -0.95 6.83
N ALA A 81 10.45 -1.38 6.28
CA ALA A 81 9.18 -1.45 6.97
C ALA A 81 9.22 -2.32 8.25
N HIS A 82 10.13 -3.30 8.32
CA HIS A 82 10.28 -4.20 9.46
C HIS A 82 11.42 -3.81 10.42
N ARG A 83 12.04 -2.60 10.26
CA ARG A 83 13.17 -2.15 11.06
C ARG A 83 12.77 -1.08 12.09
N GLU A 84 12.55 -1.48 13.33
CA GLU A 84 12.18 -0.56 14.44
C GLU A 84 13.19 0.60 14.63
N GLY A 85 14.49 0.34 14.48
CA GLY A 85 15.51 1.38 14.58
C GLY A 85 15.37 2.47 13.52
N PHE A 86 15.00 2.10 12.29
CA PHE A 86 14.73 3.05 11.21
C PHE A 86 13.44 3.83 11.45
N LYS A 87 12.38 3.18 11.94
CA LYS A 87 11.16 3.83 12.39
C LYS A 87 11.48 4.96 13.39
N ASN A 88 12.19 4.63 14.46
CA ASN A 88 12.53 5.60 15.51
C ASN A 88 13.38 6.77 15.01
N PHE A 89 14.26 6.54 14.04
CA PHE A 89 15.05 7.58 13.38
C PHE A 89 14.20 8.51 12.53
N VAL A 90 13.38 7.93 11.61
CA VAL A 90 12.53 8.68 10.68
C VAL A 90 11.50 9.52 11.44
N PHE A 91 10.98 8.99 12.55
CA PHE A 91 9.94 9.66 13.37
C PHE A 91 10.42 10.78 14.27
N ARG A 92 11.71 11.07 14.32
CA ARG A 92 12.21 12.34 14.90
C ARG A 92 11.82 13.56 14.06
N PHE A 93 11.47 13.36 12.80
CA PHE A 93 11.14 14.43 11.87
C PHE A 93 9.62 14.59 11.69
N LYS A 94 9.08 15.74 12.07
CA LYS A 94 7.64 16.07 11.97
C LYS A 94 7.06 15.87 10.55
N VAL A 95 7.87 16.06 9.52
CA VAL A 95 7.47 15.88 8.12
C VAL A 95 7.03 14.45 7.83
N PHE A 96 7.76 13.45 8.35
CA PHE A 96 7.39 12.04 8.18
C PHE A 96 6.17 11.68 9.03
N GLN A 97 6.05 12.25 10.22
CA GLN A 97 4.84 12.09 11.05
C GLN A 97 3.61 12.61 10.31
N ASN A 98 3.66 13.86 9.81
CA ASN A 98 2.57 14.47 9.05
C ASN A 98 2.22 13.67 7.77
N ALA A 99 3.24 13.12 7.11
CA ALA A 99 3.03 12.27 5.95
C ALA A 99 2.34 10.95 6.30
N ALA A 100 2.66 10.35 7.45
CA ALA A 100 2.01 9.13 7.94
C ALA A 100 0.53 9.38 8.30
N TRP A 101 0.25 10.46 9.02
CA TRP A 101 -1.11 10.83 9.42
C TRP A 101 -2.01 11.23 8.24
N ARG A 102 -1.45 11.41 7.07
CA ARG A 102 -2.24 11.52 5.85
C ARG A 102 -2.91 10.21 5.46
N PHE A 103 -2.29 9.06 5.77
CA PHE A 103 -2.74 7.73 5.36
C PHE A 103 -3.27 6.87 6.52
N VAL A 104 -3.02 7.29 7.75
CA VAL A 104 -3.44 6.61 8.98
C VAL A 104 -4.20 7.61 9.84
N ALA A 105 -5.33 7.21 10.38
CA ALA A 105 -6.21 8.13 11.13
C ALA A 105 -5.64 8.51 12.50
N GLY A 106 -4.68 7.75 13.02
CA GLY A 106 -4.06 7.93 14.32
C GLY A 106 -3.74 6.60 15.00
N GLU A 107 -3.36 6.64 16.26
CA GLU A 107 -3.02 5.44 17.02
C GLU A 107 -4.16 4.91 17.88
N THR A 108 -5.18 5.74 18.13
CA THR A 108 -6.29 5.42 19.04
C THR A 108 -7.60 5.21 18.28
N LEU A 109 -8.53 4.47 18.90
CA LEU A 109 -9.88 4.31 18.38
C LEU A 109 -10.64 5.66 18.32
N ASP A 110 -10.35 6.59 19.22
CA ASP A 110 -10.94 7.92 19.20
C ASP A 110 -10.52 8.73 17.97
N ASP A 111 -9.25 8.61 17.54
CA ASP A 111 -8.76 9.21 16.30
C ASP A 111 -9.48 8.62 15.09
N ALA A 112 -9.65 7.30 15.08
CA ALA A 112 -10.34 6.58 14.01
C ALA A 112 -11.83 7.00 13.91
N ILE A 113 -12.54 7.06 15.02
CA ILE A 113 -13.95 7.49 15.07
C ILE A 113 -14.08 8.94 14.60
N ARG A 114 -13.15 9.81 14.97
CA ARG A 114 -13.13 11.21 14.47
C ARG A 114 -13.01 11.25 12.96
N ALA A 115 -12.10 10.46 12.38
CA ALA A 115 -11.94 10.37 10.93
C ALA A 115 -13.20 9.83 10.23
N VAL A 116 -13.88 8.83 10.83
CA VAL A 116 -15.19 8.35 10.32
C VAL A 116 -16.25 9.45 10.34
N ARG A 117 -16.36 10.20 11.43
CA ARG A 117 -17.33 11.32 11.53
C ARG A 117 -17.09 12.38 10.46
N GLU A 118 -15.83 12.74 10.19
CA GLU A 118 -15.48 13.67 9.12
C GLU A 118 -15.91 13.14 7.76
N ALA A 119 -15.69 11.85 7.47
CA ALA A 119 -16.15 11.22 6.24
C ALA A 119 -17.68 11.21 6.13
N ASN A 120 -18.39 10.85 7.22
CA ASN A 120 -19.84 10.78 7.23
C ASN A 120 -20.51 12.15 6.98
N ARG A 121 -19.88 13.27 7.38
CA ARG A 121 -20.35 14.63 7.03
C ARG A 121 -20.39 14.88 5.53
N LEU A 122 -19.53 14.19 4.77
CA LEU A 122 -19.46 14.21 3.31
C LEU A 122 -20.29 13.09 2.65
N ARG A 123 -21.14 12.39 3.44
CA ARG A 123 -21.91 11.20 3.00
C ARG A 123 -21.01 10.04 2.51
N ILE A 124 -19.82 9.96 3.03
CA ILE A 124 -18.85 8.89 2.77
C ILE A 124 -18.83 7.98 3.99
N ARG A 125 -19.01 6.67 3.76
CA ARG A 125 -18.97 5.65 4.81
C ARG A 125 -17.53 5.29 5.19
N GLY A 126 -17.36 4.75 6.39
CA GLY A 126 -16.06 4.23 6.84
C GLY A 126 -15.99 2.70 6.83
N THR A 127 -14.77 2.17 6.75
CA THR A 127 -14.43 0.84 7.27
C THR A 127 -13.15 0.98 8.08
N LEU A 128 -13.19 0.60 9.35
CA LEU A 128 -12.03 0.67 10.24
C LEU A 128 -11.18 -0.59 10.09
N ASP A 129 -9.88 -0.41 10.07
CA ASP A 129 -8.88 -1.49 10.15
C ASP A 129 -7.93 -1.21 11.31
N LEU A 130 -7.93 -2.10 12.29
CA LEU A 130 -6.95 -2.08 13.38
C LEU A 130 -5.63 -2.66 12.86
N LEU A 131 -4.64 -1.80 12.69
CA LEU A 131 -3.35 -2.18 12.11
C LEU A 131 -2.60 -3.16 13.01
N GLY A 132 -2.37 -4.33 12.49
CA GLY A 132 -1.67 -5.46 13.06
C GLY A 132 -1.75 -6.64 12.12
N GLU A 133 -0.71 -7.44 12.08
CA GLU A 133 -0.62 -8.66 11.27
C GLU A 133 0.13 -9.71 12.10
N ASN A 134 -0.10 -11.01 11.80
CA ASN A 134 0.66 -12.13 12.36
C ASN A 134 0.76 -12.11 13.90
N THR A 135 -0.24 -12.66 14.56
CA THR A 135 -0.16 -12.93 16.00
C THR A 135 0.57 -14.27 16.23
N TYR A 136 1.43 -14.28 17.25
CA TYR A 136 2.28 -15.43 17.55
C TYR A 136 1.82 -16.21 18.80
N SER A 137 0.78 -15.71 19.47
CA SER A 137 0.19 -16.39 20.64
C SER A 137 -1.33 -16.31 20.61
N ARG A 138 -1.97 -17.32 21.25
CA ARG A 138 -3.43 -17.30 21.43
C ARG A 138 -3.90 -16.07 22.22
N GLY A 139 -3.10 -15.60 23.18
CA GLY A 139 -3.39 -14.42 23.96
C GLY A 139 -3.43 -13.15 23.10
N ASP A 140 -2.47 -12.97 22.19
CA ASP A 140 -2.44 -11.80 21.28
C ASP A 140 -3.65 -11.83 20.33
N ALA A 141 -4.00 -13.01 19.79
CA ALA A 141 -5.15 -13.15 18.90
C ALA A 141 -6.48 -12.89 19.62
N LEU A 142 -6.64 -13.33 20.87
CA LEU A 142 -7.80 -13.01 21.70
C LEU A 142 -7.89 -11.51 22.02
N ASN A 143 -6.77 -10.87 22.34
CA ASN A 143 -6.72 -9.44 22.56
C ASN A 143 -7.13 -8.65 21.30
N ALA A 144 -6.60 -9.03 20.13
CA ALA A 144 -6.99 -8.43 18.86
C ALA A 144 -8.49 -8.64 18.56
N THR A 145 -9.02 -9.84 18.83
CA THR A 145 -10.45 -10.15 18.71
C THR A 145 -11.28 -9.22 19.59
N GLN A 146 -10.90 -9.08 20.87
CA GLN A 146 -11.61 -8.21 21.81
C GLN A 146 -11.54 -6.73 21.44
N GLU A 147 -10.39 -6.26 20.91
CA GLU A 147 -10.26 -4.88 20.40
C GLU A 147 -11.23 -4.64 19.25
N VAL A 148 -11.38 -5.60 18.31
CA VAL A 148 -12.33 -5.50 17.20
C VAL A 148 -13.78 -5.52 17.69
N VAL A 149 -14.12 -6.35 18.68
CA VAL A 149 -15.45 -6.35 19.32
C VAL A 149 -15.74 -4.96 19.92
N THR A 150 -14.77 -4.38 20.63
CA THR A 150 -14.88 -3.04 21.21
C THR A 150 -15.06 -1.94 20.14
N MET A 151 -14.46 -2.11 18.95
CA MET A 151 -14.70 -1.18 17.82
C MET A 151 -16.17 -1.15 17.45
N PHE A 152 -16.87 -2.29 17.37
CA PHE A 152 -18.30 -2.33 17.06
C PHE A 152 -19.13 -1.66 18.14
N ASP A 153 -18.79 -1.82 19.43
CA ASP A 153 -19.46 -1.16 20.53
C ASP A 153 -19.35 0.37 20.41
N ARG A 154 -18.15 0.85 20.08
CA ARG A 154 -17.92 2.29 19.88
C ARG A 154 -18.62 2.83 18.63
N ILE A 155 -18.54 2.12 17.49
CA ILE A 155 -19.24 2.49 16.25
C ILE A 155 -20.74 2.67 16.52
N HIS A 156 -21.34 1.72 17.24
CA HIS A 156 -22.76 1.77 17.59
C HIS A 156 -23.09 2.93 18.55
N ALA A 157 -22.32 3.09 19.63
CA ALA A 157 -22.51 4.14 20.62
C ALA A 157 -22.39 5.53 20.01
N GLU A 158 -21.42 5.71 19.09
CA GLU A 158 -21.16 6.99 18.41
C GLU A 158 -22.05 7.25 17.19
N LYS A 159 -22.89 6.26 16.82
CA LYS A 159 -23.85 6.32 15.69
C LYS A 159 -23.19 6.75 14.37
N VAL A 160 -21.99 6.25 14.10
CA VAL A 160 -21.27 6.53 12.85
C VAL A 160 -21.54 5.45 11.81
N ASP A 161 -21.64 5.82 10.53
CA ASP A 161 -21.79 4.88 9.42
C ASP A 161 -20.43 4.27 9.08
N CYS A 162 -20.15 3.12 9.70
CA CYS A 162 -18.88 2.43 9.60
C CYS A 162 -19.05 0.93 9.83
N ASN A 163 -18.29 0.13 9.08
CA ASN A 163 -18.07 -1.28 9.36
C ASN A 163 -16.60 -1.54 9.70
N VAL A 164 -16.20 -2.80 9.85
CA VAL A 164 -14.83 -3.17 10.23
C VAL A 164 -14.24 -4.16 9.25
N SER A 165 -12.96 -3.97 8.91
CA SER A 165 -12.11 -4.95 8.23
C SER A 165 -11.21 -5.65 9.24
N VAL A 166 -11.00 -6.95 9.05
CA VAL A 166 -10.14 -7.80 9.90
C VAL A 166 -9.21 -8.65 9.04
N LYS A 167 -8.05 -9.03 9.58
CA LYS A 167 -7.11 -9.98 8.98
C LYS A 167 -7.11 -11.27 9.77
N LEU A 168 -7.17 -12.41 9.09
CA LEU A 168 -7.23 -13.70 9.78
C LEU A 168 -5.92 -14.07 10.48
N THR A 169 -4.77 -13.62 9.94
CA THR A 169 -3.49 -13.82 10.63
C THR A 169 -3.45 -13.09 11.99
N GLN A 170 -4.14 -11.96 12.11
CA GLN A 170 -4.29 -11.25 13.37
C GLN A 170 -5.22 -11.99 14.35
N LEU A 171 -6.16 -12.76 13.83
CA LEU A 171 -7.11 -13.56 14.62
C LEU A 171 -6.61 -14.97 14.91
N GLY A 172 -5.35 -15.28 14.55
CA GLY A 172 -4.69 -16.54 14.87
C GLY A 172 -4.78 -17.63 13.81
N LEU A 173 -4.94 -17.27 12.51
CA LEU A 173 -5.01 -18.24 11.41
C LEU A 173 -3.77 -19.14 11.34
N ASP A 174 -2.58 -18.62 11.66
CA ASP A 174 -1.32 -19.39 11.66
C ASP A 174 -1.14 -20.25 12.91
N LEU A 175 -1.91 -20.00 13.95
CA LEU A 175 -1.89 -20.82 15.16
C LEU A 175 -2.79 -22.05 15.04
N ASP A 176 -4.04 -21.81 14.60
CA ASP A 176 -5.06 -22.85 14.52
C ASP A 176 -6.27 -22.30 13.74
N THR A 177 -6.72 -23.00 12.69
CA THR A 177 -7.81 -22.55 11.84
C THR A 177 -9.16 -22.52 12.55
N ASP A 178 -9.47 -23.52 13.41
CA ASP A 178 -10.72 -23.55 14.17
C ASP A 178 -10.76 -22.47 15.24
N PHE A 179 -9.63 -22.21 15.89
CA PHE A 179 -9.49 -21.10 16.81
C PHE A 179 -9.70 -19.75 16.12
N CYS A 180 -9.10 -19.53 14.95
CA CYS A 180 -9.31 -18.33 14.14
C CYS A 180 -10.79 -18.19 13.73
N ARG A 181 -11.42 -19.29 13.29
CA ARG A 181 -12.86 -19.32 12.95
C ARG A 181 -13.73 -18.92 14.13
N ALA A 182 -13.46 -19.44 15.32
CA ALA A 182 -14.19 -19.08 16.54
C ALA A 182 -14.04 -17.58 16.89
N ASN A 183 -12.84 -17.02 16.75
CA ASN A 183 -12.56 -15.60 16.94
C ASN A 183 -13.33 -14.74 15.93
N LEU A 184 -13.30 -15.10 14.63
CA LEU A 184 -14.05 -14.40 13.59
C LEU A 184 -15.57 -14.49 13.86
N LEU A 185 -16.08 -15.65 14.25
CA LEU A 185 -17.50 -15.84 14.56
C LEU A 185 -17.95 -14.95 15.74
N SER A 186 -17.13 -14.80 16.77
CA SER A 186 -17.38 -13.88 17.88
C SER A 186 -17.53 -12.42 17.40
N ILE A 187 -16.62 -11.95 16.52
CA ILE A 187 -16.68 -10.61 15.94
C ILE A 187 -17.94 -10.43 15.08
N VAL A 188 -18.23 -11.40 14.20
CA VAL A 188 -19.38 -11.37 13.28
C VAL A 188 -20.68 -11.38 14.05
N SER A 189 -20.78 -12.17 15.12
CA SER A 189 -21.95 -12.20 16.00
C SER A 189 -22.17 -10.86 16.70
N ARG A 190 -21.09 -10.21 17.18
CA ARG A 190 -21.20 -8.85 17.77
C ARG A 190 -21.66 -7.84 16.74
N ALA A 191 -21.08 -7.85 15.55
CA ALA A 191 -21.47 -6.97 14.44
C ALA A 191 -22.95 -7.15 14.08
N ARG A 192 -23.43 -8.41 14.02
CA ARG A 192 -24.83 -8.75 13.75
C ARG A 192 -25.78 -8.13 14.77
N GLY A 193 -25.41 -8.13 16.06
CA GLY A 193 -26.21 -7.51 17.13
C GLY A 193 -26.45 -6.01 16.92
N TYR A 194 -25.61 -5.36 16.13
CA TYR A 194 -25.72 -3.93 15.75
C TYR A 194 -26.18 -3.70 14.30
N GLY A 195 -26.60 -4.73 13.58
CA GLY A 195 -26.93 -4.63 12.15
C GLY A 195 -25.74 -4.23 11.28
N SER A 196 -24.51 -4.51 11.73
CA SER A 196 -23.28 -4.16 11.05
C SER A 196 -22.67 -5.35 10.30
N PHE A 197 -21.59 -5.09 9.57
CA PHE A 197 -20.96 -6.02 8.66
C PHE A 197 -19.45 -6.14 8.93
N VAL A 198 -18.89 -7.34 8.74
CA VAL A 198 -17.46 -7.62 8.84
C VAL A 198 -16.88 -7.90 7.47
N ARG A 199 -15.78 -7.24 7.13
CA ARG A 199 -15.02 -7.54 5.92
C ARG A 199 -13.72 -8.26 6.30
N VAL A 200 -13.55 -9.49 5.84
CA VAL A 200 -12.29 -10.21 5.98
C VAL A 200 -11.37 -9.81 4.83
N ASP A 201 -10.28 -9.12 5.16
CA ASP A 201 -9.28 -8.69 4.19
C ASP A 201 -8.51 -9.90 3.64
N MET A 202 -8.09 -9.82 2.36
CA MET A 202 -7.23 -10.81 1.76
C MET A 202 -5.76 -10.42 1.96
N GLU A 203 -5.00 -11.36 2.44
CA GLU A 203 -3.57 -11.24 2.62
C GLU A 203 -2.82 -11.80 1.39
N ASP A 204 -1.57 -12.23 1.51
CA ASP A 204 -0.86 -12.76 0.34
C ASP A 204 -1.46 -14.09 -0.16
N SER A 205 -0.97 -14.55 -1.33
CA SER A 205 -1.55 -15.71 -2.01
C SER A 205 -1.47 -17.02 -1.21
N HIS A 206 -0.54 -17.13 -0.25
CA HIS A 206 -0.41 -18.27 0.65
C HIS A 206 -1.65 -18.45 1.53
N TYR A 207 -2.28 -17.34 1.94
CA TYR A 207 -3.45 -17.35 2.81
C TYR A 207 -4.77 -17.46 2.06
N THR A 208 -4.79 -17.29 0.72
CA THR A 208 -6.05 -17.13 -0.03
C THR A 208 -7.02 -18.28 0.23
N GLN A 209 -6.59 -19.53 0.08
CA GLN A 209 -7.49 -20.67 0.25
C GLN A 209 -8.04 -20.77 1.70
N ARG A 210 -7.13 -20.69 2.68
CA ARG A 210 -7.52 -20.77 4.10
C ARG A 210 -8.49 -19.64 4.50
N THR A 211 -8.27 -18.43 3.94
CA THR A 211 -9.17 -17.31 4.19
C THR A 211 -10.56 -17.57 3.61
N LEU A 212 -10.65 -18.09 2.39
CA LEU A 212 -11.94 -18.42 1.77
C LEU A 212 -12.67 -19.53 2.53
N ASP A 213 -11.96 -20.55 2.97
CA ASP A 213 -12.54 -21.67 3.74
C ASP A 213 -13.15 -21.19 5.07
N VAL A 214 -12.42 -20.36 5.82
CA VAL A 214 -12.91 -19.78 7.08
C VAL A 214 -14.10 -18.83 6.84
N VAL A 215 -14.02 -17.98 5.81
CA VAL A 215 -15.13 -17.06 5.48
C VAL A 215 -16.38 -17.80 5.08
N LEU A 216 -16.27 -18.83 4.23
CA LEU A 216 -17.41 -19.64 3.81
C LEU A 216 -18.07 -20.37 4.99
N ALA A 217 -17.27 -20.93 5.90
CA ALA A 217 -17.76 -21.59 7.11
C ALA A 217 -18.52 -20.59 8.00
N VAL A 218 -17.96 -19.41 8.27
CA VAL A 218 -18.62 -18.41 9.12
C VAL A 218 -19.84 -17.79 8.43
N HIS A 219 -19.78 -17.57 7.09
CA HIS A 219 -20.91 -17.03 6.33
C HIS A 219 -22.13 -17.97 6.35
N GLY A 220 -21.89 -19.28 6.33
CA GLY A 220 -22.95 -20.27 6.48
C GLY A 220 -23.73 -20.18 7.81
N GLU A 221 -23.09 -19.68 8.86
CA GLU A 221 -23.70 -19.45 10.19
C GLU A 221 -24.26 -18.01 10.32
N ASN A 222 -23.56 -17.03 9.76
CA ASN A 222 -23.91 -15.60 9.85
C ASN A 222 -23.57 -14.85 8.55
N SER A 223 -24.56 -14.46 7.80
CA SER A 223 -24.40 -13.84 6.46
C SER A 223 -23.83 -12.40 6.46
N ASN A 224 -23.63 -11.77 7.62
CA ASN A 224 -23.10 -10.41 7.73
C ASN A 224 -21.55 -10.36 7.69
N VAL A 225 -20.94 -11.30 7.00
CA VAL A 225 -19.50 -11.35 6.70
C VAL A 225 -19.26 -11.51 5.21
N GLY A 226 -18.20 -10.88 4.69
CA GLY A 226 -17.74 -11.05 3.33
C GLY A 226 -16.22 -10.95 3.27
N THR A 227 -15.65 -11.16 2.07
CA THR A 227 -14.21 -11.17 1.90
C THR A 227 -13.72 -10.23 0.83
N VAL A 228 -12.40 -10.20 0.62
CA VAL A 228 -11.71 -9.45 -0.42
C VAL A 228 -11.11 -10.43 -1.42
N LEU A 229 -11.15 -10.07 -2.70
CA LEU A 229 -10.44 -10.78 -3.76
C LEU A 229 -9.51 -9.84 -4.51
N GLN A 230 -8.40 -10.37 -5.00
CA GLN A 230 -7.32 -9.62 -5.65
C GLN A 230 -7.28 -9.97 -7.14
N SER A 231 -7.59 -9.02 -8.02
CA SER A 231 -7.63 -9.26 -9.48
C SER A 231 -6.27 -9.59 -10.09
N CYS A 232 -5.17 -9.40 -9.37
CA CYS A 232 -3.85 -9.82 -9.84
C CYS A 232 -3.66 -11.35 -9.84
N LEU A 233 -4.43 -12.11 -9.05
CA LEU A 233 -4.27 -13.56 -8.95
C LEU A 233 -5.06 -14.29 -10.06
N TYR A 234 -4.46 -15.31 -10.65
CA TYR A 234 -5.12 -16.14 -11.69
C TYR A 234 -6.36 -16.84 -11.16
N ARG A 235 -6.36 -17.24 -9.89
CA ARG A 235 -7.48 -17.96 -9.26
C ARG A 235 -8.70 -17.09 -8.95
N THR A 236 -8.62 -15.78 -9.11
CA THR A 236 -9.69 -14.87 -8.64
C THR A 236 -11.04 -15.13 -9.33
N GLU A 237 -11.07 -15.48 -10.61
CA GLU A 237 -12.32 -15.73 -11.33
C GLU A 237 -13.08 -16.96 -10.85
N PRO A 238 -12.49 -18.16 -10.71
CA PRO A 238 -13.17 -19.30 -10.09
C PRO A 238 -13.54 -19.02 -8.63
N ASP A 239 -12.72 -18.28 -7.84
CA ASP A 239 -13.05 -17.90 -6.46
C ASP A 239 -14.30 -17.01 -6.42
N VAL A 240 -14.42 -16.03 -7.32
CA VAL A 240 -15.63 -15.19 -7.46
C VAL A 240 -16.86 -16.07 -7.69
N THR A 241 -16.78 -17.01 -8.63
CA THR A 241 -17.90 -17.90 -8.96
C THR A 241 -18.37 -18.71 -7.75
N ALA A 242 -17.43 -19.26 -6.98
CA ALA A 242 -17.72 -20.01 -5.77
C ALA A 242 -18.38 -19.15 -4.68
N LEU A 243 -17.84 -17.95 -4.44
CA LEU A 243 -18.36 -17.02 -3.44
C LEU A 243 -19.74 -16.46 -3.80
N LEU A 244 -19.99 -16.14 -5.07
CA LEU A 244 -21.29 -15.69 -5.54
C LEU A 244 -22.35 -16.78 -5.38
N LYS A 245 -22.02 -18.04 -5.66
CA LYS A 245 -22.91 -19.19 -5.42
C LYS A 245 -23.27 -19.34 -3.94
N ALA A 246 -22.35 -19.01 -3.04
CA ALA A 246 -22.58 -19.03 -1.60
C ALA A 246 -23.26 -17.75 -1.07
N GLY A 247 -23.54 -16.74 -1.89
CA GLY A 247 -24.14 -15.48 -1.48
C GLY A 247 -23.18 -14.51 -0.76
N VAL A 248 -21.86 -14.76 -0.80
CA VAL A 248 -20.86 -13.96 -0.12
C VAL A 248 -20.59 -12.67 -0.86
N THR A 249 -20.65 -11.53 -0.17
CA THR A 249 -20.31 -10.23 -0.76
C THR A 249 -18.79 -10.02 -0.82
N ILE A 250 -18.33 -9.41 -1.92
CA ILE A 250 -16.91 -9.31 -2.26
C ILE A 250 -16.49 -7.84 -2.33
N ARG A 251 -15.32 -7.53 -1.77
CA ARG A 251 -14.53 -6.35 -2.12
C ARG A 251 -13.50 -6.75 -3.17
N LEU A 252 -13.58 -6.23 -4.38
CA LEU A 252 -12.57 -6.46 -5.40
C LEU A 252 -11.50 -5.38 -5.32
N CYS A 253 -10.23 -5.78 -5.20
CA CYS A 253 -9.06 -4.90 -5.30
C CYS A 253 -8.07 -5.45 -6.33
N LYS A 254 -7.04 -4.63 -6.70
CA LYS A 254 -6.00 -5.09 -7.63
C LYS A 254 -5.07 -6.14 -6.99
N GLY A 255 -4.73 -5.96 -5.73
CA GLY A 255 -3.72 -6.69 -4.99
C GLY A 255 -2.55 -5.76 -4.62
N ALA A 256 -2.01 -5.91 -3.41
CA ALA A 256 -0.95 -5.07 -2.87
C ALA A 256 0.37 -5.81 -2.63
N TYR A 257 0.33 -7.14 -2.62
CA TYR A 257 1.48 -7.99 -2.33
C TYR A 257 2.35 -8.22 -3.57
N LEU A 258 3.62 -8.57 -3.33
CA LEU A 258 4.54 -9.00 -4.39
C LEU A 258 4.36 -10.50 -4.59
N GLU A 259 3.42 -10.85 -5.44
CA GLU A 259 3.11 -12.24 -5.74
C GLU A 259 4.04 -12.79 -6.84
N PRO A 260 4.42 -14.09 -6.76
CA PRO A 260 5.20 -14.71 -7.82
C PRO A 260 4.39 -14.86 -9.11
N GLU A 261 5.09 -14.84 -10.26
CA GLU A 261 4.48 -14.97 -11.59
C GLU A 261 3.74 -16.30 -11.80
N SER A 262 4.02 -17.30 -10.97
CA SER A 262 3.31 -18.59 -11.00
C SER A 262 1.85 -18.50 -10.54
N VAL A 263 1.48 -17.46 -9.80
CA VAL A 263 0.11 -17.29 -9.23
C VAL A 263 -0.54 -15.98 -9.62
N ALA A 264 0.20 -15.00 -10.15
CA ALA A 264 -0.30 -13.65 -10.43
C ALA A 264 0.15 -13.10 -11.79
N PHE A 265 -0.68 -12.21 -12.35
CA PHE A 265 -0.35 -11.49 -13.56
C PHE A 265 0.85 -10.57 -13.37
N LYS A 266 1.84 -10.68 -14.24
CA LYS A 266 3.04 -9.83 -14.25
C LYS A 266 2.74 -8.42 -14.72
N LYS A 267 1.89 -8.29 -15.75
CA LYS A 267 1.58 -7.00 -16.37
C LYS A 267 0.39 -6.34 -15.68
N LYS A 268 0.54 -5.04 -15.37
CA LYS A 268 -0.55 -4.23 -14.83
C LYS A 268 -1.78 -4.25 -15.74
N SER A 269 -1.59 -4.23 -17.07
CA SER A 269 -2.68 -4.29 -18.04
C SER A 269 -3.57 -5.52 -17.86
N ASP A 270 -2.96 -6.68 -17.58
CA ASP A 270 -3.69 -7.94 -17.44
C ASP A 270 -4.47 -7.97 -16.12
N THR A 271 -3.86 -7.45 -15.03
CA THR A 271 -4.54 -7.22 -13.75
C THR A 271 -5.73 -6.27 -13.92
N ASP A 272 -5.56 -5.16 -14.66
CA ASP A 272 -6.62 -4.18 -14.90
C ASP A 272 -7.75 -4.76 -15.75
N ALA A 273 -7.42 -5.52 -16.80
CA ALA A 273 -8.42 -6.21 -17.64
C ALA A 273 -9.21 -7.24 -16.81
N ASN A 274 -8.53 -8.03 -15.97
CA ASN A 274 -9.17 -8.98 -15.07
C ASN A 274 -10.07 -8.26 -14.04
N PHE A 275 -9.61 -7.14 -13.48
CA PHE A 275 -10.40 -6.31 -12.56
C PHE A 275 -11.73 -5.86 -13.21
N ILE A 276 -11.68 -5.33 -14.43
CA ILE A 276 -12.86 -4.86 -15.15
C ILE A 276 -13.82 -6.04 -15.45
N ARG A 277 -13.29 -7.19 -15.89
CA ARG A 277 -14.09 -8.39 -16.18
C ARG A 277 -14.83 -8.86 -14.93
N ILE A 278 -14.14 -8.99 -13.81
CA ILE A 278 -14.72 -9.42 -12.54
C ILE A 278 -15.72 -8.37 -12.02
N THR A 279 -15.41 -7.08 -12.13
CA THR A 279 -16.35 -6.02 -11.73
C THR A 279 -17.70 -6.18 -12.43
N LYS A 280 -17.71 -6.46 -13.74
CA LYS A 280 -18.95 -6.69 -14.50
C LYS A 280 -19.72 -7.88 -13.95
N GLN A 281 -19.06 -9.00 -13.69
CA GLN A 281 -19.66 -10.18 -13.09
C GLN A 281 -20.25 -9.91 -11.70
N LEU A 282 -19.54 -9.16 -10.85
CA LEU A 282 -20.01 -8.78 -9.52
C LEU A 282 -21.27 -7.90 -9.61
N LEU A 283 -21.28 -6.91 -10.48
CA LEU A 283 -22.43 -6.00 -10.64
C LEU A 283 -23.69 -6.71 -11.15
N GLU A 284 -23.55 -7.73 -11.99
CA GLU A 284 -24.66 -8.54 -12.51
C GLU A 284 -25.17 -9.59 -11.52
N SER A 285 -24.46 -9.90 -10.45
CA SER A 285 -24.82 -10.94 -9.48
C SER A 285 -26.06 -10.62 -8.62
N GLY A 286 -26.46 -9.36 -8.56
CA GLY A 286 -27.57 -8.89 -7.70
C GLY A 286 -27.19 -8.73 -6.21
N LEU A 287 -25.98 -9.12 -5.80
CA LEU A 287 -25.47 -8.90 -4.44
C LEU A 287 -24.80 -7.52 -4.33
N TYR A 288 -24.62 -7.03 -3.08
CA TYR A 288 -23.95 -5.75 -2.81
C TYR A 288 -22.45 -5.92 -2.72
N HIS A 289 -21.73 -5.47 -3.73
CA HIS A 289 -20.27 -5.59 -3.81
C HIS A 289 -19.54 -4.25 -3.69
N ALA A 290 -18.25 -4.31 -3.37
CA ALA A 290 -17.38 -3.16 -3.27
C ALA A 290 -16.27 -3.19 -4.34
N ILE A 291 -16.13 -2.08 -5.08
CA ILE A 291 -15.13 -1.89 -6.13
C ILE A 291 -14.03 -0.99 -5.56
N ALA A 292 -12.94 -1.62 -5.11
CA ALA A 292 -11.87 -0.94 -4.38
C ALA A 292 -10.74 -0.49 -5.34
N THR A 293 -10.83 0.76 -5.80
CA THR A 293 -9.85 1.32 -6.75
C THR A 293 -9.77 2.85 -6.66
N HIS A 294 -8.58 3.40 -7.03
CA HIS A 294 -8.36 4.83 -7.26
C HIS A 294 -8.13 5.15 -8.74
N ASP A 295 -8.29 4.16 -9.61
CA ASP A 295 -8.04 4.25 -11.05
C ASP A 295 -9.29 4.81 -11.74
N GLU A 296 -9.19 6.04 -12.26
CA GLU A 296 -10.33 6.74 -12.86
C GLU A 296 -10.87 6.00 -14.09
N ALA A 297 -10.00 5.35 -14.88
CA ALA A 297 -10.44 4.59 -16.05
C ALA A 297 -11.30 3.39 -15.65
N ILE A 298 -10.94 2.69 -14.56
CA ILE A 298 -11.74 1.58 -14.01
C ILE A 298 -13.06 2.09 -13.44
N ILE A 299 -13.02 3.21 -12.70
CA ILE A 299 -14.23 3.84 -12.14
C ILE A 299 -15.20 4.21 -13.26
N GLU A 300 -14.71 4.88 -14.31
CA GLU A 300 -15.57 5.29 -15.42
C GLU A 300 -16.13 4.07 -16.18
N THR A 301 -15.30 3.08 -16.49
CA THR A 301 -15.78 1.81 -17.09
C THR A 301 -16.86 1.13 -16.24
N THR A 302 -16.72 1.19 -14.89
CA THR A 302 -17.71 0.64 -13.97
C THR A 302 -19.03 1.43 -14.02
N ARG A 303 -18.95 2.77 -14.07
CA ARG A 303 -20.11 3.67 -14.17
C ARG A 303 -20.86 3.48 -15.49
N GLU A 304 -20.15 3.42 -16.62
CA GLU A 304 -20.70 3.18 -17.96
C GLU A 304 -21.39 1.82 -18.01
N PHE A 305 -20.77 0.78 -17.50
CA PHE A 305 -21.37 -0.55 -17.45
C PHE A 305 -22.63 -0.59 -16.60
N ALA A 306 -22.60 -0.01 -15.39
CA ALA A 306 -23.76 0.06 -14.51
C ALA A 306 -24.94 0.82 -15.18
N THR A 307 -24.63 1.94 -15.85
CA THR A 307 -25.63 2.72 -16.60
C THR A 307 -26.24 1.90 -17.74
N THR A 308 -25.42 1.27 -18.56
CA THR A 308 -25.85 0.44 -19.70
C THR A 308 -26.72 -0.74 -19.27
N ARG A 309 -26.37 -1.37 -18.13
CA ARG A 309 -27.12 -2.49 -17.55
C ARG A 309 -28.27 -2.05 -16.64
N LYS A 310 -28.50 -0.75 -16.48
CA LYS A 310 -29.52 -0.18 -15.60
C LYS A 310 -29.39 -0.62 -14.14
N ILE A 311 -28.14 -0.80 -13.68
CA ILE A 311 -27.82 -1.13 -12.30
C ILE A 311 -27.81 0.17 -11.49
N SER A 312 -28.64 0.25 -10.46
CA SER A 312 -28.74 1.46 -9.62
C SER A 312 -27.47 1.71 -8.82
N LYS A 313 -27.12 2.99 -8.61
CA LYS A 313 -25.90 3.44 -7.91
C LYS A 313 -25.81 2.96 -6.47
N ASP A 314 -26.93 2.63 -5.85
CA ASP A 314 -27.01 2.11 -4.49
C ASP A 314 -26.79 0.61 -4.37
N ARG A 315 -26.67 -0.12 -5.50
CA ARG A 315 -26.48 -1.57 -5.53
C ARG A 315 -25.03 -2.01 -5.36
N PHE A 316 -24.08 -1.08 -5.35
CA PHE A 316 -22.66 -1.32 -5.12
C PHE A 316 -22.02 -0.09 -4.47
N GLU A 317 -20.77 -0.20 -4.06
CA GLU A 317 -20.02 0.94 -3.54
C GLU A 317 -18.61 1.00 -4.14
N PHE A 318 -18.10 2.22 -4.33
CA PHE A 318 -16.68 2.43 -4.56
C PHE A 318 -15.94 2.50 -3.22
N GLN A 319 -14.77 1.87 -3.16
CA GLN A 319 -13.93 1.94 -1.97
C GLN A 319 -12.55 2.53 -2.29
N MET A 320 -12.09 3.39 -1.39
CA MET A 320 -10.80 4.07 -1.51
C MET A 320 -10.07 4.10 -0.18
N LEU A 321 -8.76 4.30 -0.22
CA LEU A 321 -7.95 4.44 0.99
C LEU A 321 -8.11 5.83 1.61
N TYR A 322 -8.06 5.89 2.93
CA TYR A 322 -8.02 7.15 3.69
C TYR A 322 -6.87 8.05 3.19
N GLY A 323 -7.16 9.32 2.99
CA GLY A 323 -6.18 10.33 2.57
C GLY A 323 -5.71 10.26 1.10
N VAL A 324 -6.21 9.30 0.31
CA VAL A 324 -5.86 9.13 -1.11
C VAL A 324 -7.02 9.57 -1.99
N ARG A 325 -6.78 10.53 -2.91
CA ARG A 325 -7.78 11.04 -3.86
C ARG A 325 -9.08 11.50 -3.19
N ARG A 326 -8.97 12.34 -2.16
CA ARG A 326 -10.13 12.93 -1.47
C ARG A 326 -11.06 13.68 -2.42
N ASP A 327 -10.50 14.33 -3.44
CA ASP A 327 -11.21 14.96 -4.55
C ASP A 327 -12.19 13.99 -5.24
N LEU A 328 -11.69 12.81 -5.59
CA LEU A 328 -12.46 11.79 -6.29
C LEU A 328 -13.49 11.12 -5.37
N GLN A 329 -13.15 10.89 -4.10
CA GLN A 329 -14.07 10.37 -3.09
C GLN A 329 -15.31 11.28 -2.96
N GLN A 330 -15.08 12.58 -2.81
CA GLN A 330 -16.15 13.57 -2.65
C GLN A 330 -16.98 13.67 -3.93
N LYS A 331 -16.34 13.75 -5.11
CA LYS A 331 -17.04 13.79 -6.38
C LYS A 331 -17.97 12.59 -6.58
N LEU A 332 -17.52 11.38 -6.29
CA LEU A 332 -18.36 10.18 -6.41
C LEU A 332 -19.56 10.20 -5.45
N ALA A 333 -19.36 10.68 -4.21
CA ALA A 333 -20.44 10.83 -3.26
C ALA A 333 -21.46 11.90 -3.69
N GLU A 334 -20.99 13.03 -4.24
CA GLU A 334 -21.82 14.09 -4.83
C GLU A 334 -22.59 13.59 -6.07
N ASP A 335 -21.97 12.75 -6.89
CA ASP A 335 -22.59 12.08 -8.04
C ASP A 335 -23.65 11.02 -7.63
N GLY A 336 -23.82 10.78 -6.32
CA GLY A 336 -24.85 9.89 -5.74
C GLY A 336 -24.45 8.41 -5.68
N TYR A 337 -23.16 8.07 -5.82
CA TYR A 337 -22.67 6.73 -5.57
C TYR A 337 -22.43 6.47 -4.08
N ASN A 338 -22.60 5.22 -3.67
CA ASN A 338 -22.08 4.81 -2.37
C ASN A 338 -20.55 4.84 -2.41
N VAL A 339 -19.94 5.56 -1.48
CA VAL A 339 -18.49 5.63 -1.31
C VAL A 339 -18.13 5.23 0.12
N ARG A 340 -17.14 4.38 0.26
CA ARG A 340 -16.57 4.00 1.55
C ARG A 340 -15.07 4.20 1.56
N ILE A 341 -14.52 4.71 2.65
CA ILE A 341 -13.08 4.83 2.82
C ILE A 341 -12.56 3.82 3.84
N TYR A 342 -11.44 3.19 3.48
CA TYR A 342 -10.69 2.29 4.36
C TYR A 342 -9.80 3.13 5.27
N ILE A 343 -10.08 3.10 6.58
CA ILE A 343 -9.48 3.96 7.60
C ILE A 343 -8.62 3.09 8.52
N PRO A 344 -7.31 2.97 8.25
CA PRO A 344 -6.40 2.27 9.12
C PRO A 344 -6.04 3.14 10.32
N TYR A 345 -5.91 2.50 11.49
CA TYR A 345 -5.46 3.12 12.73
C TYR A 345 -4.73 2.11 13.62
N GLY A 346 -4.05 2.58 14.65
CA GLY A 346 -3.42 1.72 15.66
C GLY A 346 -1.91 1.91 15.73
N LYS A 347 -1.29 1.39 16.79
CA LYS A 347 0.12 1.58 17.11
C LYS A 347 1.09 0.92 16.13
N ARG A 348 0.63 -0.10 15.37
CA ARG A 348 1.44 -0.82 14.37
C ARG A 348 1.33 -0.22 12.96
N TRP A 349 1.16 1.08 12.86
CA TRP A 349 0.92 1.78 11.59
C TRP A 349 2.15 1.90 10.67
N TYR A 350 3.38 1.75 11.17
CA TYR A 350 4.59 1.99 10.40
C TYR A 350 4.76 1.05 9.18
N PRO A 351 4.58 -0.29 9.26
CA PRO A 351 4.63 -1.17 8.09
C PRO A 351 3.59 -0.80 7.03
N TYR A 352 2.39 -0.44 7.43
CA TYR A 352 1.33 0.03 6.54
C TYR A 352 1.77 1.29 5.78
N PHE A 353 2.28 2.30 6.49
CA PHE A 353 2.77 3.54 5.90
C PHE A 353 3.89 3.29 4.88
N MET A 354 4.85 2.43 5.18
CA MET A 354 5.94 2.07 4.28
C MET A 354 5.43 1.38 3.01
N ARG A 355 4.41 0.52 3.11
CA ARG A 355 3.74 -0.06 1.93
C ARG A 355 3.11 1.02 1.05
N ARG A 356 2.44 2.02 1.64
CA ARG A 356 1.85 3.16 0.88
C ARG A 356 2.91 4.01 0.19
N LEU A 357 4.08 4.20 0.78
CA LEU A 357 5.20 4.86 0.11
C LEU A 357 5.75 4.02 -1.06
N ALA A 358 5.86 2.72 -0.86
CA ALA A 358 6.40 1.79 -1.86
C ALA A 358 5.51 1.63 -3.10
N GLU A 359 4.19 1.80 -2.96
CA GLU A 359 3.24 1.64 -4.06
C GLU A 359 3.23 2.78 -5.08
N ARG A 360 3.60 3.98 -4.64
CA ARG A 360 3.59 5.18 -5.51
C ARG A 360 4.84 6.02 -5.28
N PRO A 361 5.75 6.09 -6.25
CA PRO A 361 6.94 6.97 -6.18
C PRO A 361 6.59 8.44 -5.92
N ALA A 362 5.42 8.91 -6.37
CA ALA A 362 4.93 10.26 -6.08
C ALA A 362 4.72 10.50 -4.57
N ASN A 363 4.34 9.50 -3.80
CA ASN A 363 4.19 9.62 -2.35
C ASN A 363 5.57 9.80 -1.68
N LEU A 364 6.58 9.05 -2.13
CA LEU A 364 7.95 9.20 -1.67
C LEU A 364 8.50 10.58 -2.03
N PHE A 365 8.30 11.04 -3.28
CA PHE A 365 8.73 12.35 -3.72
C PHE A 365 8.07 13.49 -2.93
N PHE A 366 6.80 13.37 -2.60
CA PHE A 366 6.08 14.32 -1.75
C PHE A 366 6.72 14.42 -0.35
N VAL A 367 7.05 13.28 0.27
CA VAL A 367 7.71 13.25 1.58
C VAL A 367 9.10 13.86 1.52
N LEU A 368 9.92 13.48 0.52
CA LEU A 368 11.26 14.01 0.33
C LEU A 368 11.25 15.51 0.04
N ARG A 369 10.39 15.98 -0.86
CA ARG A 369 10.25 17.41 -1.16
C ARG A 369 9.93 18.25 0.07
N ASN A 370 9.06 17.76 0.94
CA ASN A 370 8.70 18.45 2.18
C ASN A 370 9.79 18.34 3.25
N PHE A 371 10.62 17.28 3.22
CA PHE A 371 11.78 17.14 4.11
C PHE A 371 12.87 18.18 3.81
N PHE A 372 13.10 18.50 2.51
CA PHE A 372 14.11 19.50 2.11
C PHE A 372 13.60 20.95 2.13
N ARG A 373 12.31 21.19 2.43
CA ARG A 373 11.69 22.52 2.50
C ARG A 373 11.41 23.00 3.92
N GLY A 374 11.55 22.15 4.91
CA GLY A 374 11.46 22.45 6.34
C GLY A 374 12.82 22.48 7.00
#